data_d66a2487eb2b48f66683ebd98d021fc5
#
_entry.id   d66a2487eb2b48f66683ebd98d021fc5
#
_cell.length_a   1.000
_cell.length_b   1.000
_cell.length_c   1.000
_cell.angle_alpha   90.00
_cell.angle_beta   90.00
_cell.angle_gamma   90.00
#
_symmetry.space_group_name_H-M   'P 1'
#
loop_
_entity.id
_entity.type
_entity.pdbx_description
1 polymer ?
#
loop_
_entity_poly.entity_id
_entity_poly.type
_entity_poly.pdbx_seq_one_letter_code
_entity_poly.pdbx_strand_id
1 'polypeptide(L)'
;KQQLEELRKKRKEKNNAISILRGISIRIPLLVYGADVPISKDITIDEFPSLVDDASWTEFMPKGVTKEDFKKFSKYYDKDIFVASTFRIRFIAKSADELEPTERVQKISQLFSTFKNPDKETVLTPWRVVNMHLSQTIGGFCFWNDDFSNEVDNPREVINDGVTESVFSNDGKVLEINSKTGLYPLYVAYSFYREFCKEIDEQELTFEKKKSIWNKVLENNIYVICKTPMAKQITRRTLLGYTSGRFNAHAFDDLITQMKDKQTQLIKKIKMPNFWGKG
;
A
#
# COMPACT_ATOMS: atom_id res chain seq x y z
N LYS A 1 -38.31 31.64 -18.11
CA LYS A 1 -37.02 31.08 -18.66
C LYS A 1 -35.86 31.26 -17.68
N GLN A 2 -35.58 32.51 -17.20
CA GLN A 2 -34.50 32.84 -16.29
C GLN A 2 -34.52 32.01 -14.97
N GLN A 3 -35.69 31.87 -14.31
CA GLN A 3 -35.81 31.05 -13.08
C GLN A 3 -35.50 29.59 -13.31
N LEU A 4 -35.86 29.02 -14.45
CA LEU A 4 -35.59 27.64 -14.79
C LEU A 4 -34.08 27.41 -15.07
N GLU A 5 -33.42 28.35 -15.68
CA GLU A 5 -31.96 28.33 -15.91
C GLU A 5 -31.19 28.43 -14.59
N GLU A 6 -31.63 29.32 -13.70
CA GLU A 6 -31.03 29.46 -12.37
C GLU A 6 -31.17 28.21 -11.52
N LEU A 7 -32.35 27.55 -11.53
CA LEU A 7 -32.56 26.25 -10.87
C LEU A 7 -31.68 25.14 -11.47
N ARG A 8 -31.54 25.11 -12.80
CA ARG A 8 -30.65 24.15 -13.46
C ARG A 8 -29.18 24.37 -13.08
N LYS A 9 -28.74 25.63 -13.00
CA LYS A 9 -27.40 26.00 -12.57
C LYS A 9 -27.13 25.57 -11.13
N LYS A 10 -28.01 25.91 -10.20
CA LYS A 10 -27.92 25.50 -8.78
C LYS A 10 -27.88 23.97 -8.62
N ARG A 11 -28.69 23.23 -9.39
CA ARG A 11 -28.69 21.76 -9.38
C ARG A 11 -27.38 21.19 -9.91
N LYS A 12 -26.82 21.75 -10.97
CA LYS A 12 -25.53 21.36 -11.54
C LYS A 12 -24.39 21.60 -10.57
N GLU A 13 -24.37 22.77 -9.91
CA GLU A 13 -23.38 23.13 -8.88
C GLU A 13 -23.44 22.17 -7.68
N LYS A 14 -24.65 21.87 -7.19
CA LYS A 14 -24.85 20.90 -6.10
C LYS A 14 -24.37 19.50 -6.48
N ASN A 15 -24.72 19.01 -7.67
CA ASN A 15 -24.27 17.70 -8.13
C ASN A 15 -22.76 17.63 -8.31
N ASN A 16 -22.14 18.70 -8.76
CA ASN A 16 -20.68 18.80 -8.88
C ASN A 16 -20.02 18.76 -7.50
N ALA A 17 -20.52 19.51 -6.52
CA ALA A 17 -20.01 19.49 -5.16
C ALA A 17 -20.12 18.10 -4.52
N ILE A 18 -21.25 17.41 -4.70
CA ILE A 18 -21.44 16.03 -4.23
C ILE A 18 -20.45 15.06 -4.89
N SER A 19 -20.20 15.20 -6.19
CA SER A 19 -19.23 14.38 -6.92
C SER A 19 -17.81 14.57 -6.40
N ILE A 20 -17.38 15.81 -6.15
CA ILE A 20 -16.08 16.13 -5.58
C ILE A 20 -15.95 15.55 -4.17
N LEU A 21 -16.94 15.76 -3.30
CA LEU A 21 -16.97 15.20 -1.95
C LEU A 21 -16.84 13.67 -1.96
N ARG A 22 -17.59 12.99 -2.83
CA ARG A 22 -17.49 11.54 -2.99
C ARG A 22 -16.09 11.13 -3.44
N GLY A 23 -15.54 11.82 -4.42
CA GLY A 23 -14.19 11.58 -4.92
C GLY A 23 -13.12 11.73 -3.83
N ILE A 24 -13.25 12.71 -2.95
CA ILE A 24 -12.36 12.90 -1.80
C ILE A 24 -12.55 11.76 -0.80
N SER A 25 -13.78 11.51 -0.39
CA SER A 25 -14.11 10.55 0.70
C SER A 25 -13.59 9.15 0.44
N ILE A 26 -13.64 8.66 -0.80
CA ILE A 26 -13.17 7.32 -1.15
C ILE A 26 -11.63 7.17 -1.11
N ARG A 27 -10.90 8.29 -1.09
CA ARG A 27 -9.43 8.31 -1.08
C ARG A 27 -8.83 8.47 0.33
N ILE A 28 -9.58 9.07 1.23
CA ILE A 28 -9.17 9.31 2.63
C ILE A 28 -8.71 8.03 3.33
N PRO A 29 -9.43 6.88 3.25
CA PRO A 29 -9.03 5.66 3.95
C PRO A 29 -7.62 5.20 3.65
N LEU A 30 -7.18 5.24 2.39
CA LEU A 30 -5.84 4.84 1.99
C LEU A 30 -4.77 5.81 2.53
N LEU A 31 -5.02 7.12 2.46
CA LEU A 31 -4.11 8.13 2.97
C LEU A 31 -3.98 8.07 4.50
N VAL A 32 -5.07 7.81 5.20
CA VAL A 32 -5.09 7.58 6.65
C VAL A 32 -4.32 6.31 7.01
N TYR A 33 -4.48 5.25 6.23
CA TYR A 33 -3.72 4.01 6.41
C TYR A 33 -2.21 4.25 6.33
N GLY A 34 -1.76 5.08 5.38
CA GLY A 34 -0.34 5.42 5.20
C GLY A 34 0.18 6.52 6.13
N ALA A 35 -0.69 7.26 6.82
CA ALA A 35 -0.27 8.39 7.64
C ALA A 35 0.70 7.95 8.76
N ASP A 36 1.79 8.69 8.89
CA ASP A 36 2.80 8.45 9.93
C ASP A 36 2.41 9.15 11.23
N VAL A 37 1.37 8.63 11.84
CA VAL A 37 0.80 9.15 13.10
C VAL A 37 0.68 8.00 14.08
N PRO A 38 1.16 8.15 15.33
CA PRO A 38 0.98 7.15 16.40
C PRO A 38 -0.49 6.78 16.57
N ILE A 39 -0.76 5.51 16.89
CA ILE A 39 -2.15 5.04 17.12
C ILE A 39 -2.85 5.80 18.23
N SER A 40 -2.09 6.20 19.26
CA SER A 40 -2.60 6.95 20.42
C SER A 40 -3.05 8.38 20.09
N LYS A 41 -2.65 8.90 18.91
CA LYS A 41 -3.04 10.25 18.47
C LYS A 41 -4.21 10.15 17.50
N ASP A 42 -5.28 10.88 17.76
CA ASP A 42 -6.39 11.02 16.82
C ASP A 42 -5.97 11.81 15.56
N ILE A 43 -6.58 11.47 14.44
CA ILE A 43 -6.48 12.27 13.22
C ILE A 43 -7.79 13.02 13.05
N THR A 44 -7.74 14.33 13.21
CA THR A 44 -8.88 15.20 12.96
C THR A 44 -8.98 15.59 11.50
N ILE A 45 -10.18 15.98 11.06
CA ILE A 45 -10.40 16.41 9.67
C ILE A 45 -9.61 17.69 9.34
N ASP A 46 -9.39 18.54 10.33
CA ASP A 46 -8.68 19.81 10.15
C ASP A 46 -7.17 19.59 10.02
N GLU A 47 -6.61 18.56 10.70
CA GLU A 47 -5.20 18.18 10.61
C GLU A 47 -4.88 17.30 9.38
N PHE A 48 -5.85 16.55 8.88
CA PHE A 48 -5.65 15.55 7.82
C PHE A 48 -4.87 16.08 6.60
N PRO A 49 -5.15 17.28 6.03
CA PRO A 49 -4.40 17.77 4.88
C PRO A 49 -2.90 17.98 5.15
N SER A 50 -2.52 18.26 6.40
CA SER A 50 -1.12 18.48 6.79
C SER A 50 -0.31 17.19 6.88
N LEU A 51 -0.99 16.04 6.99
CA LEU A 51 -0.36 14.73 7.04
C LEU A 51 0.07 14.21 5.66
N VAL A 52 -0.37 14.85 4.59
CA VAL A 52 -0.11 14.46 3.22
C VAL A 52 0.70 15.55 2.53
N ASP A 53 1.89 15.24 2.04
CA ASP A 53 2.70 16.17 1.25
C ASP A 53 2.01 16.53 -0.09
N ASP A 54 2.46 17.60 -0.75
CA ASP A 54 1.76 18.13 -1.93
C ASP A 54 1.87 17.22 -3.16
N ALA A 55 3.00 16.51 -3.31
CA ALA A 55 3.17 15.54 -4.39
C ALA A 55 2.22 14.35 -4.21
N SER A 56 2.12 13.85 -2.98
CA SER A 56 1.19 12.77 -2.60
C SER A 56 -0.26 13.23 -2.69
N TRP A 57 -0.56 14.46 -2.30
CA TRP A 57 -1.90 15.02 -2.46
C TRP A 57 -2.32 15.02 -3.94
N THR A 58 -1.44 15.46 -4.82
CA THR A 58 -1.68 15.49 -6.28
C THR A 58 -1.83 14.08 -6.85
N GLU A 59 -1.09 13.09 -6.32
CA GLU A 59 -1.17 11.71 -6.79
C GLU A 59 -2.47 11.01 -6.37
N PHE A 60 -2.90 11.22 -5.13
CA PHE A 60 -3.99 10.43 -4.55
C PHE A 60 -5.34 11.12 -4.57
N MET A 61 -5.42 12.45 -4.56
CA MET A 61 -6.69 13.17 -4.56
C MET A 61 -7.26 13.34 -5.98
N PRO A 62 -8.55 13.65 -6.13
CA PRO A 62 -9.15 13.93 -7.43
C PRO A 62 -8.40 15.05 -8.13
N LYS A 63 -8.22 14.92 -9.45
CA LYS A 63 -7.51 15.93 -10.25
C LYS A 63 -8.10 17.32 -10.06
N GLY A 64 -7.25 18.29 -9.73
CA GLY A 64 -7.63 19.68 -9.53
C GLY A 64 -8.23 20.00 -8.16
N VAL A 65 -8.31 19.03 -7.23
CA VAL A 65 -8.74 19.30 -5.85
C VAL A 65 -7.52 19.64 -5.00
N THR A 66 -7.47 20.90 -4.55
CA THR A 66 -6.40 21.40 -3.66
C THR A 66 -6.70 21.12 -2.18
N LYS A 67 -5.70 21.31 -1.31
CA LYS A 67 -5.89 21.25 0.14
C LYS A 67 -6.84 22.37 0.64
N GLU A 68 -6.83 23.51 -0.02
CA GLU A 68 -7.74 24.63 0.23
C GLU A 68 -9.18 24.28 -0.13
N ASP A 69 -9.38 23.56 -1.24
CA ASP A 69 -10.70 23.07 -1.61
C ASP A 69 -11.18 22.01 -0.59
N PHE A 70 -10.31 21.12 -0.15
CA PHE A 70 -10.66 20.19 0.92
C PHE A 70 -11.14 20.91 2.18
N LYS A 71 -10.46 21.98 2.62
CA LYS A 71 -10.87 22.80 3.77
C LYS A 71 -12.26 23.41 3.59
N LYS A 72 -12.64 23.80 2.38
CA LYS A 72 -14.01 24.28 2.10
C LYS A 72 -15.05 23.16 2.23
N PHE A 73 -14.67 21.93 1.90
CA PHE A 73 -15.54 20.75 1.99
C PHE A 73 -15.52 20.07 3.36
N SER A 74 -14.53 20.33 4.23
CA SER A 74 -14.41 19.69 5.55
C SER A 74 -15.64 19.90 6.44
N LYS A 75 -16.34 21.04 6.28
CA LYS A 75 -17.59 21.36 6.99
C LYS A 75 -18.76 20.39 6.73
N TYR A 76 -18.68 19.56 5.69
CA TYR A 76 -19.69 18.57 5.35
C TYR A 76 -19.43 17.21 5.99
N TYR A 77 -18.31 17.04 6.65
CA TYR A 77 -17.98 15.83 7.38
C TYR A 77 -18.38 15.97 8.84
N ASP A 78 -18.90 14.90 9.40
CA ASP A 78 -19.04 14.77 10.84
C ASP A 78 -17.66 14.52 11.46
N LYS A 79 -17.25 15.39 12.39
CA LYS A 79 -15.90 15.37 12.99
C LYS A 79 -15.66 14.12 13.84
N ASP A 80 -16.66 13.68 14.58
CA ASP A 80 -16.54 12.54 15.48
C ASP A 80 -16.51 11.23 14.68
N ILE A 81 -17.35 11.12 13.64
CA ILE A 81 -17.34 9.99 12.71
C ILE A 81 -16.00 9.94 11.97
N PHE A 82 -15.43 11.08 11.59
CA PHE A 82 -14.14 11.13 10.92
C PHE A 82 -13.04 10.57 11.83
N VAL A 83 -12.93 11.05 13.06
CA VAL A 83 -11.95 10.58 14.05
C VAL A 83 -12.12 9.08 14.31
N ALA A 84 -13.34 8.62 14.58
CA ALA A 84 -13.62 7.21 14.81
C ALA A 84 -13.25 6.32 13.61
N SER A 85 -13.54 6.78 12.38
CA SER A 85 -13.22 6.05 11.15
C SER A 85 -11.70 5.97 10.92
N THR A 86 -10.98 7.06 11.13
CA THR A 86 -9.52 7.09 10.98
C THR A 86 -8.82 6.22 12.03
N PHE A 87 -9.32 6.23 13.27
CA PHE A 87 -8.84 5.34 14.32
C PHE A 87 -9.07 3.87 13.93
N ARG A 88 -10.29 3.51 13.50
CA ARG A 88 -10.63 2.13 13.13
C ARG A 88 -9.72 1.56 12.04
N ILE A 89 -9.44 2.33 10.98
CA ILE A 89 -8.54 1.90 9.90
C ILE A 89 -7.15 1.59 10.45
N ARG A 90 -6.58 2.51 11.22
CA ARG A 90 -5.25 2.37 11.81
C ARG A 90 -5.19 1.25 12.86
N PHE A 91 -6.24 1.09 13.65
CA PHE A 91 -6.34 0.03 14.65
C PHE A 91 -6.38 -1.36 14.00
N ILE A 92 -7.18 -1.54 12.93
CA ILE A 92 -7.20 -2.82 12.18
C ILE A 92 -5.82 -3.11 11.60
N ALA A 93 -5.16 -2.12 11.00
CA ALA A 93 -3.82 -2.27 10.48
C ALA A 93 -2.79 -2.62 11.56
N LYS A 94 -2.86 -1.95 12.73
CA LYS A 94 -1.98 -2.24 13.88
C LYS A 94 -2.24 -3.62 14.47
N SER A 95 -3.49 -4.04 14.58
CA SER A 95 -3.84 -5.38 15.11
C SER A 95 -3.35 -6.52 14.22
N ALA A 96 -3.08 -6.26 12.93
CA ALA A 96 -2.47 -7.26 12.06
C ALA A 96 -1.00 -7.55 12.42
N ASP A 97 -0.30 -6.63 13.08
CA ASP A 97 1.10 -6.81 13.47
C ASP A 97 1.29 -7.86 14.57
N GLU A 98 0.23 -8.22 15.28
CA GLU A 98 0.22 -9.26 16.32
C GLU A 98 -0.04 -10.66 15.77
N LEU A 99 -0.31 -10.77 14.47
CA LEU A 99 -0.64 -12.03 13.80
C LEU A 99 0.60 -12.65 13.14
N GLU A 100 0.52 -13.97 12.88
CA GLU A 100 1.48 -14.66 12.03
C GLU A 100 1.44 -14.10 10.59
N PRO A 101 2.52 -14.26 9.81
CA PRO A 101 2.60 -13.67 8.47
C PRO A 101 1.43 -14.02 7.55
N THR A 102 0.92 -15.24 7.57
CA THR A 102 -0.23 -15.65 6.74
C THR A 102 -1.49 -14.89 7.12
N GLU A 103 -1.85 -14.91 8.40
CA GLU A 103 -3.03 -14.21 8.92
C GLU A 103 -2.91 -12.70 8.76
N ARG A 104 -1.68 -12.16 8.93
CA ARG A 104 -1.39 -10.76 8.70
C ARG A 104 -1.66 -10.34 7.26
N VAL A 105 -1.17 -11.11 6.28
CA VAL A 105 -1.41 -10.84 4.86
C VAL A 105 -2.91 -10.86 4.56
N GLN A 106 -3.65 -11.85 5.04
CA GLN A 106 -5.10 -11.95 4.88
C GLN A 106 -5.81 -10.75 5.50
N LYS A 107 -5.44 -10.35 6.72
CA LYS A 107 -6.06 -9.21 7.40
C LYS A 107 -5.81 -7.88 6.70
N ILE A 108 -4.60 -7.67 6.19
CA ILE A 108 -4.26 -6.48 5.41
C ILE A 108 -4.99 -6.47 4.06
N SER A 109 -5.03 -7.59 3.35
CA SER A 109 -5.76 -7.68 2.08
C SER A 109 -7.27 -7.45 2.26
N GLN A 110 -7.87 -7.98 3.33
CA GLN A 110 -9.26 -7.73 3.71
C GLN A 110 -9.51 -6.25 4.02
N LEU A 111 -8.60 -5.59 4.75
CA LEU A 111 -8.70 -4.15 4.98
C LEU A 111 -8.71 -3.38 3.65
N PHE A 112 -7.79 -3.70 2.73
CA PHE A 112 -7.74 -3.07 1.40
C PHE A 112 -9.00 -3.33 0.57
N SER A 113 -9.64 -4.49 0.71
CA SER A 113 -10.90 -4.80 0.02
C SER A 113 -12.05 -3.86 0.43
N THR A 114 -11.98 -3.26 1.62
CA THR A 114 -12.95 -2.26 2.10
C THR A 114 -12.74 -0.88 1.48
N PHE A 115 -11.55 -0.61 0.92
CA PHE A 115 -11.25 0.66 0.28
C PHE A 115 -11.88 0.69 -1.11
N LYS A 116 -12.70 1.71 -1.36
CA LYS A 116 -13.30 1.87 -2.68
C LYS A 116 -12.26 2.29 -3.69
N ASN A 117 -12.27 1.66 -4.85
CA ASN A 117 -11.43 2.06 -5.97
C ASN A 117 -11.96 3.37 -6.57
N PRO A 118 -11.14 4.41 -6.67
CA PRO A 118 -11.53 5.63 -7.35
C PRO A 118 -11.75 5.35 -8.84
N ASP A 119 -12.82 5.90 -9.41
CA ASP A 119 -13.10 5.77 -10.83
C ASP A 119 -11.96 6.40 -11.67
N LYS A 120 -11.39 5.64 -12.58
CA LYS A 120 -10.56 6.02 -13.74
C LYS A 120 -9.17 6.63 -13.50
N GLU A 121 -8.86 7.29 -12.39
CA GLU A 121 -7.60 8.05 -12.30
C GLU A 121 -6.51 7.39 -11.44
N THR A 122 -6.88 6.64 -10.40
CA THR A 122 -5.94 5.93 -9.52
C THR A 122 -6.44 4.53 -9.30
N VAL A 123 -5.93 3.58 -10.05
CA VAL A 123 -6.30 2.18 -9.90
C VAL A 123 -5.58 1.62 -8.68
N LEU A 124 -6.34 1.29 -7.65
CA LEU A 124 -5.87 0.40 -6.60
C LEU A 124 -6.06 -1.02 -7.11
N THR A 125 -4.97 -1.69 -7.50
CA THR A 125 -5.06 -3.06 -8.00
C THR A 125 -5.62 -3.97 -6.90
N PRO A 126 -6.79 -4.61 -7.08
CA PRO A 126 -7.37 -5.49 -6.08
C PRO A 126 -6.47 -6.69 -5.78
N TRP A 127 -6.50 -7.18 -4.53
CA TRP A 127 -5.71 -8.34 -4.12
C TRP A 127 -5.91 -9.58 -5.01
N ARG A 128 -7.16 -9.82 -5.46
CA ARG A 128 -7.47 -10.87 -6.43
C ARG A 128 -6.65 -10.73 -7.72
N VAL A 129 -6.56 -9.52 -8.26
CA VAL A 129 -5.84 -9.26 -9.51
C VAL A 129 -4.33 -9.41 -9.32
N VAL A 130 -3.78 -8.99 -8.18
CA VAL A 130 -2.38 -9.21 -7.83
C VAL A 130 -2.07 -10.70 -7.81
N ASN A 131 -2.90 -11.50 -7.12
CA ASN A 131 -2.74 -12.94 -7.06
C ASN A 131 -2.84 -13.60 -8.43
N MET A 132 -3.84 -13.22 -9.23
CA MET A 132 -4.00 -13.73 -10.59
C MET A 132 -2.78 -13.43 -11.45
N HIS A 133 -2.34 -12.18 -11.46
CA HIS A 133 -1.21 -11.75 -12.27
C HIS A 133 0.10 -12.45 -11.87
N LEU A 134 0.45 -12.41 -10.57
CA LEU A 134 1.74 -12.93 -10.12
C LEU A 134 1.78 -14.45 -10.12
N SER A 135 0.71 -15.14 -9.73
CA SER A 135 0.69 -16.60 -9.79
C SER A 135 0.82 -17.13 -11.21
N GLN A 136 0.23 -16.46 -12.19
CA GLN A 136 0.31 -16.86 -13.61
C GLN A 136 1.65 -16.48 -14.27
N THR A 137 2.41 -15.53 -13.71
CA THR A 137 3.68 -15.06 -14.30
C THR A 137 4.91 -15.61 -13.60
N ILE A 138 5.02 -15.40 -12.31
CA ILE A 138 6.20 -15.82 -11.53
C ILE A 138 5.93 -16.99 -10.59
N GLY A 139 4.67 -17.43 -10.44
CA GLY A 139 4.29 -18.45 -9.46
C GLY A 139 4.28 -17.93 -8.04
N GLY A 140 4.63 -18.80 -7.07
CA GLY A 140 4.63 -18.47 -5.64
C GLY A 140 3.37 -18.93 -4.92
N PHE A 141 2.97 -18.28 -3.82
CA PHE A 141 1.83 -18.71 -3.00
C PHE A 141 0.60 -17.82 -3.22
N CYS A 142 -0.41 -18.41 -3.87
CA CYS A 142 -1.65 -17.75 -4.25
C CYS A 142 -2.74 -17.90 -3.20
N PHE A 143 -3.37 -16.79 -2.81
CA PHE A 143 -4.47 -16.75 -1.83
C PHE A 143 -5.85 -17.01 -2.46
N TRP A 144 -5.90 -17.39 -3.73
CA TRP A 144 -7.14 -17.66 -4.46
C TRP A 144 -7.12 -19.07 -5.05
N ASN A 145 -8.30 -19.67 -5.19
CA ASN A 145 -8.48 -20.93 -5.90
C ASN A 145 -8.10 -20.82 -7.40
N ASP A 146 -8.15 -21.93 -8.15
CA ASP A 146 -7.64 -21.97 -9.53
C ASP A 146 -8.38 -21.05 -10.50
N ASP A 147 -9.68 -20.86 -10.30
CA ASP A 147 -10.52 -19.97 -11.13
C ASP A 147 -10.61 -18.54 -10.58
N PHE A 148 -9.91 -18.25 -9.49
CA PHE A 148 -9.93 -16.96 -8.81
C PHE A 148 -11.31 -16.47 -8.38
N SER A 149 -12.26 -17.40 -8.15
CA SER A 149 -13.60 -17.06 -7.68
C SER A 149 -13.67 -16.86 -6.17
N ASN A 150 -12.83 -17.59 -5.39
CA ASN A 150 -12.83 -17.54 -3.94
C ASN A 150 -11.43 -17.45 -3.36
N GLU A 151 -11.30 -16.67 -2.29
CA GLU A 151 -10.11 -16.67 -1.45
C GLU A 151 -10.01 -17.98 -0.66
N VAL A 152 -8.79 -18.49 -0.45
CA VAL A 152 -8.53 -19.72 0.28
C VAL A 152 -7.84 -19.42 1.63
N ASP A 153 -8.18 -20.19 2.66
CA ASP A 153 -7.59 -20.03 4.00
C ASP A 153 -6.09 -20.39 3.99
N ASN A 154 -5.73 -21.43 3.24
CA ASN A 154 -4.34 -21.87 3.09
C ASN A 154 -3.88 -21.53 1.67
N PRO A 155 -2.99 -20.54 1.50
CA PRO A 155 -2.47 -20.18 0.18
C PRO A 155 -1.80 -21.36 -0.51
N ARG A 156 -2.21 -21.60 -1.76
CA ARG A 156 -1.71 -22.70 -2.58
C ARG A 156 -0.43 -22.31 -3.30
N GLU A 157 0.47 -23.26 -3.41
CA GLU A 157 1.67 -23.10 -4.22
C GLU A 157 1.35 -23.20 -5.71
N VAL A 158 1.92 -22.29 -6.50
CA VAL A 158 1.86 -22.27 -7.96
C VAL A 158 3.29 -22.28 -8.48
N ILE A 159 3.62 -23.30 -9.26
CA ILE A 159 4.95 -23.45 -9.85
C ILE A 159 4.85 -23.22 -11.35
N ASN A 160 5.62 -22.25 -11.84
CA ASN A 160 5.84 -21.99 -13.25
C ASN A 160 7.26 -22.46 -13.58
N ASP A 161 7.37 -23.54 -14.36
CA ASP A 161 8.63 -24.22 -14.62
C ASP A 161 9.75 -23.27 -15.08
N GLY A 162 10.90 -23.38 -14.42
CA GLY A 162 12.09 -22.56 -14.70
C GLY A 162 12.03 -21.11 -14.23
N VAL A 163 10.85 -20.61 -13.82
CA VAL A 163 10.66 -19.23 -13.39
C VAL A 163 10.56 -19.16 -11.87
N THR A 164 9.66 -19.94 -11.25
CA THR A 164 9.36 -19.86 -9.81
C THR A 164 10.61 -20.10 -8.96
N GLU A 165 11.36 -21.15 -9.25
CA GLU A 165 12.60 -21.48 -8.54
C GLU A 165 13.67 -20.41 -8.69
N SER A 166 13.77 -19.79 -9.89
CA SER A 166 14.73 -18.71 -10.15
C SER A 166 14.39 -17.44 -9.37
N VAL A 167 13.09 -17.07 -9.33
CA VAL A 167 12.61 -15.86 -8.64
C VAL A 167 12.72 -16.00 -7.13
N PHE A 168 12.23 -17.12 -6.57
CA PHE A 168 12.13 -17.31 -5.12
C PHE A 168 13.32 -18.09 -4.53
N SER A 169 14.46 -18.05 -5.20
CA SER A 169 15.73 -18.58 -4.66
C SER A 169 16.22 -17.77 -3.45
N ASN A 170 17.12 -18.34 -2.65
CA ASN A 170 17.69 -17.68 -1.47
C ASN A 170 18.33 -16.32 -1.77
N ASP A 171 18.98 -16.19 -2.92
CA ASP A 171 19.61 -14.95 -3.39
C ASP A 171 18.69 -14.12 -4.32
N GLY A 172 17.47 -14.58 -4.55
CA GLY A 172 16.48 -13.92 -5.39
C GLY A 172 16.15 -12.52 -4.87
N LYS A 173 16.04 -11.55 -5.77
CA LYS A 173 15.68 -10.16 -5.44
C LYS A 173 14.65 -9.65 -6.41
N VAL A 174 13.59 -9.06 -5.87
CA VAL A 174 12.50 -8.50 -6.67
C VAL A 174 12.40 -7.00 -6.41
N LEU A 175 12.36 -6.24 -7.49
CA LEU A 175 12.15 -4.80 -7.49
C LEU A 175 10.78 -4.47 -8.08
N GLU A 176 9.91 -3.84 -7.29
CA GLU A 176 8.70 -3.20 -7.80
C GLU A 176 8.95 -1.71 -8.05
N ILE A 177 8.60 -1.26 -9.26
CA ILE A 177 8.67 0.17 -9.63
C ILE A 177 7.25 0.74 -9.63
N ASN A 178 7.09 1.91 -8.98
CA ASN A 178 5.82 2.62 -8.83
C ASN A 178 4.81 1.90 -7.91
N SER A 179 5.30 1.34 -6.80
CA SER A 179 4.42 0.81 -5.76
C SER A 179 3.54 1.91 -5.15
N LYS A 180 2.26 1.63 -4.97
CA LYS A 180 1.28 2.53 -4.35
C LYS A 180 0.68 1.95 -3.07
N THR A 181 0.27 0.69 -3.15
CA THR A 181 -0.42 -0.02 -2.06
C THR A 181 0.48 -1.01 -1.35
N GLY A 182 1.54 -1.46 -2.00
CA GLY A 182 2.41 -2.51 -1.51
C GLY A 182 1.82 -3.92 -1.66
N LEU A 183 0.70 -4.10 -2.36
CA LEU A 183 0.08 -5.42 -2.50
C LEU A 183 0.87 -6.37 -3.41
N TYR A 184 1.51 -5.86 -4.48
CA TYR A 184 2.41 -6.67 -5.30
C TYR A 184 3.62 -7.17 -4.49
N PRO A 185 4.40 -6.31 -3.82
CA PRO A 185 5.51 -6.79 -3.01
C PRO A 185 5.04 -7.59 -1.78
N LEU A 186 3.79 -7.42 -1.30
CA LEU A 186 3.23 -8.26 -0.25
C LEU A 186 3.09 -9.73 -0.70
N TYR A 187 2.58 -9.96 -1.92
CA TYR A 187 2.50 -11.30 -2.50
C TYR A 187 3.88 -11.92 -2.66
N VAL A 188 4.82 -11.15 -3.20
CA VAL A 188 6.20 -11.62 -3.43
C VAL A 188 6.90 -11.92 -2.10
N ALA A 189 6.79 -11.03 -1.11
CA ALA A 189 7.37 -11.24 0.22
C ALA A 189 6.78 -12.48 0.90
N TYR A 190 5.46 -12.69 0.77
CA TYR A 190 4.83 -13.88 1.32
C TYR A 190 5.31 -15.17 0.64
N SER A 191 5.51 -15.12 -0.68
CA SER A 191 6.02 -16.28 -1.43
C SER A 191 7.46 -16.63 -1.01
N PHE A 192 8.36 -15.65 -0.90
CA PHE A 192 9.69 -15.88 -0.32
C PHE A 192 9.64 -16.42 1.10
N TYR A 193 8.81 -15.84 1.95
CA TYR A 193 8.61 -16.29 3.33
C TYR A 193 8.22 -17.76 3.38
N ARG A 194 7.27 -18.20 2.54
CA ARG A 194 6.80 -19.58 2.48
C ARG A 194 7.90 -20.51 1.97
N GLU A 195 8.67 -20.12 0.95
CA GLU A 195 9.81 -20.90 0.47
C GLU A 195 10.84 -21.11 1.57
N PHE A 196 11.23 -20.06 2.29
CA PHE A 196 12.20 -20.18 3.37
C PHE A 196 11.69 -20.97 4.58
N CYS A 197 10.38 -21.00 4.79
CA CYS A 197 9.79 -21.86 5.81
C CYS A 197 9.86 -23.35 5.46
N LYS A 198 9.89 -23.73 4.18
CA LYS A 198 10.01 -25.15 3.77
C LYS A 198 11.33 -25.80 4.18
N GLU A 199 12.38 -24.99 4.32
CA GLU A 199 13.71 -25.47 4.72
C GLU A 199 13.85 -25.71 6.23
N ILE A 200 12.81 -25.41 7.03
CA ILE A 200 12.83 -25.45 8.49
C ILE A 200 11.83 -26.47 8.98
N ASP A 201 12.22 -27.28 9.99
CA ASP A 201 11.32 -28.21 10.64
C ASP A 201 10.09 -27.47 11.22
N GLU A 202 8.91 -28.01 11.00
CA GLU A 202 7.65 -27.40 11.45
C GLU A 202 7.64 -27.12 12.96
N GLN A 203 8.28 -28.00 13.75
CA GLN A 203 8.39 -27.83 15.20
C GLN A 203 9.26 -26.63 15.61
N GLU A 204 10.17 -26.18 14.74
CA GLU A 204 11.02 -25.02 14.96
C GLU A 204 10.38 -23.71 14.47
N LEU A 205 9.30 -23.75 13.71
CA LEU A 205 8.58 -22.60 13.18
C LEU A 205 7.71 -21.92 14.24
N THR A 206 8.33 -21.47 15.32
CA THR A 206 7.67 -20.66 16.34
C THR A 206 7.23 -19.29 15.76
N PHE A 207 6.32 -18.61 16.43
CA PHE A 207 5.85 -17.27 16.05
C PHE A 207 7.01 -16.28 15.82
N GLU A 208 7.97 -16.25 16.75
CA GLU A 208 9.16 -15.38 16.65
C GLU A 208 10.06 -15.76 15.46
N LYS A 209 10.20 -17.05 15.19
CA LYS A 209 10.97 -17.54 14.04
C LYS A 209 10.30 -17.10 12.73
N LYS A 210 9.00 -17.27 12.62
CA LYS A 210 8.21 -16.82 11.45
C LYS A 210 8.34 -15.32 11.20
N LYS A 211 8.25 -14.50 12.25
CA LYS A 211 8.47 -13.04 12.17
C LYS A 211 9.91 -12.70 11.76
N SER A 212 10.88 -13.42 12.28
CA SER A 212 12.29 -13.24 11.90
C SER A 212 12.53 -13.53 10.42
N ILE A 213 11.95 -14.63 9.89
CA ILE A 213 12.03 -14.97 8.46
C ILE A 213 11.37 -13.86 7.62
N TRP A 214 10.17 -13.42 8.01
CA TRP A 214 9.48 -12.32 7.35
C TRP A 214 10.35 -11.06 7.24
N ASN A 215 10.96 -10.62 8.34
CA ASN A 215 11.82 -9.45 8.37
C ASN A 215 13.07 -9.62 7.49
N LYS A 216 13.68 -10.82 7.49
CA LYS A 216 14.82 -11.12 6.61
C LYS A 216 14.44 -11.05 5.13
N VAL A 217 13.27 -11.55 4.76
CA VAL A 217 12.75 -11.44 3.39
C VAL A 217 12.60 -9.98 2.98
N LEU A 218 12.00 -9.14 3.82
CA LEU A 218 11.83 -7.72 3.51
C LEU A 218 13.17 -6.98 3.39
N GLU A 219 14.15 -7.36 4.19
CA GLU A 219 15.49 -6.75 4.18
C GLU A 219 16.33 -7.18 2.97
N ASN A 220 16.25 -8.44 2.54
CA ASN A 220 17.20 -9.02 1.59
C ASN A 220 16.63 -9.24 0.19
N ASN A 221 15.31 -9.48 0.06
CA ASN A 221 14.72 -9.95 -1.19
C ASN A 221 13.77 -8.93 -1.84
N ILE A 222 13.20 -7.98 -1.06
CA ILE A 222 12.18 -7.06 -1.53
C ILE A 222 12.73 -5.63 -1.64
N TYR A 223 12.56 -5.05 -2.83
CA TYR A 223 12.98 -3.68 -3.16
C TYR A 223 11.83 -2.95 -3.83
N VAL A 224 11.57 -1.71 -3.45
CA VAL A 224 10.48 -0.91 -4.04
C VAL A 224 10.91 0.52 -4.34
N ILE A 225 10.37 1.05 -5.42
CA ILE A 225 10.41 2.47 -5.75
C ILE A 225 8.97 2.97 -5.79
N CYS A 226 8.68 4.00 -5.00
CA CYS A 226 7.37 4.63 -4.92
C CYS A 226 7.42 6.01 -5.58
N LYS A 227 6.31 6.45 -6.16
CA LYS A 227 6.25 7.75 -6.83
C LYS A 227 6.35 8.89 -5.84
N THR A 228 5.70 8.76 -4.68
CA THR A 228 5.59 9.82 -3.68
C THR A 228 5.92 9.32 -2.27
N PRO A 229 6.21 10.22 -1.32
CA PRO A 229 6.45 9.85 0.07
C PRO A 229 5.27 9.08 0.69
N MET A 230 4.03 9.48 0.43
CA MET A 230 2.85 8.77 0.96
C MET A 230 2.72 7.36 0.37
N ALA A 231 2.98 7.17 -0.92
CA ALA A 231 3.00 5.84 -1.53
C ALA A 231 4.06 4.94 -0.86
N LYS A 232 5.23 5.49 -0.51
CA LYS A 232 6.27 4.80 0.26
C LYS A 232 5.77 4.42 1.66
N GLN A 233 5.09 5.33 2.36
CA GLN A 233 4.54 5.06 3.70
C GLN A 233 3.42 4.00 3.66
N ILE A 234 2.52 4.07 2.68
CA ILE A 234 1.48 3.05 2.48
C ILE A 234 2.13 1.69 2.23
N THR A 235 3.10 1.61 1.32
CA THR A 235 3.81 0.35 1.00
C THR A 235 4.56 -0.17 2.23
N ARG A 236 5.25 0.69 2.96
CA ARG A 236 5.91 0.32 4.22
C ARG A 236 4.91 -0.23 5.24
N ARG A 237 3.76 0.43 5.41
CA ARG A 237 2.69 -0.02 6.32
C ARG A 237 2.15 -1.40 5.93
N THR A 238 2.00 -1.64 4.63
CA THR A 238 1.53 -2.93 4.10
C THR A 238 2.51 -4.05 4.42
N LEU A 239 3.82 -3.83 4.27
CA LEU A 239 4.85 -4.84 4.46
C LEU A 239 5.29 -5.00 5.92
N LEU A 240 5.59 -3.91 6.61
CA LEU A 240 6.14 -3.88 7.97
C LEU A 240 5.12 -3.57 9.07
N GLY A 241 3.97 -2.99 8.72
CA GLY A 241 3.03 -2.51 9.73
C GLY A 241 3.54 -1.29 10.49
N TYR A 242 3.33 -1.27 11.80
CA TYR A 242 3.79 -0.24 12.75
C TYR A 242 5.11 -0.63 13.42
N THR A 243 5.75 -1.69 12.96
CA THR A 243 7.00 -2.18 13.54
C THR A 243 8.21 -1.39 13.03
N SER A 244 9.32 -1.43 13.77
CA SER A 244 10.59 -0.81 13.45
C SER A 244 11.48 -1.74 12.62
N GLY A 245 10.99 -2.28 11.52
CA GLY A 245 11.79 -3.12 10.62
C GLY A 245 12.54 -2.32 9.56
N ARG A 246 13.54 -2.95 8.92
CA ARG A 246 14.20 -2.41 7.75
C ARG A 246 13.37 -2.66 6.50
N PHE A 247 13.40 -1.70 5.60
CA PHE A 247 12.62 -1.73 4.38
C PHE A 247 13.38 -1.01 3.25
N ASN A 248 13.57 -1.72 2.14
CA ASN A 248 14.31 -1.20 0.99
C ASN A 248 13.39 -0.41 0.06
N ALA A 249 13.16 0.86 0.39
CA ALA A 249 12.26 1.70 -0.38
C ALA A 249 12.82 3.09 -0.65
N HIS A 250 12.59 3.59 -1.86
CA HIS A 250 12.84 4.96 -2.25
C HIS A 250 11.58 5.61 -2.82
N ALA A 251 11.40 6.91 -2.56
CA ALA A 251 10.48 7.73 -3.31
C ALA A 251 11.17 8.31 -4.56
N PHE A 252 10.43 8.49 -5.65
CA PHE A 252 10.99 9.01 -6.91
C PHE A 252 11.68 10.36 -6.76
N ASP A 253 11.12 11.25 -5.95
CA ASP A 253 11.69 12.59 -5.73
C ASP A 253 13.05 12.53 -5.04
N ASP A 254 13.26 11.58 -4.13
CA ASP A 254 14.56 11.34 -3.50
C ASP A 254 15.59 10.89 -4.54
N LEU A 255 15.18 10.02 -5.47
CA LEU A 255 16.03 9.55 -6.56
C LEU A 255 16.34 10.66 -7.55
N ILE A 256 15.36 11.47 -7.94
CA ILE A 256 15.53 12.60 -8.87
C ILE A 256 16.49 13.64 -8.27
N THR A 257 16.35 13.94 -6.97
CA THR A 257 17.24 14.86 -6.26
C THR A 257 18.68 14.35 -6.29
N GLN A 258 18.88 13.05 -5.97
CA GLN A 258 20.19 12.42 -6.04
C GLN A 258 20.75 12.37 -7.48
N MET A 259 19.88 12.21 -8.49
CA MET A 259 20.29 12.22 -9.91
C MET A 259 20.74 13.61 -10.37
N LYS A 260 20.07 14.68 -9.95
CA LYS A 260 20.47 16.06 -10.27
C LYS A 260 21.83 16.40 -9.73
N ASP A 261 22.17 15.89 -8.55
CA ASP A 261 23.44 16.16 -7.88
C ASP A 261 24.58 15.28 -8.41
N LYS A 262 24.32 14.07 -8.95
CA LYS A 262 25.36 13.09 -9.35
C LYS A 262 24.90 12.16 -10.48
N GLN A 263 24.63 12.67 -11.65
CA GLN A 263 24.07 11.94 -12.81
C GLN A 263 24.73 10.59 -13.17
N THR A 264 26.03 10.43 -12.99
CA THR A 264 26.76 9.23 -13.43
C THR A 264 26.91 8.14 -12.38
N GLN A 265 26.61 8.41 -11.11
CA GLN A 265 26.86 7.49 -10.01
C GLN A 265 25.59 6.74 -9.53
N LEU A 266 24.39 7.16 -9.90
CA LEU A 266 23.17 6.60 -9.38
C LEU A 266 22.95 5.13 -9.78
N ILE A 267 23.18 4.78 -11.04
CA ILE A 267 23.05 3.40 -11.53
C ILE A 267 24.04 2.47 -10.81
N LYS A 268 25.25 2.97 -10.53
CA LYS A 268 26.24 2.23 -9.74
C LYS A 268 25.78 2.10 -8.28
N LYS A 269 25.18 3.15 -7.68
CA LYS A 269 24.71 3.15 -6.31
C LYS A 269 23.47 2.25 -6.09
N ILE A 270 22.54 2.22 -7.04
CA ILE A 270 21.37 1.32 -6.99
C ILE A 270 21.80 -0.16 -6.90
N LYS A 271 22.95 -0.51 -7.45
CA LYS A 271 23.54 -1.85 -7.36
C LYS A 271 24.29 -2.10 -6.05
N MET A 272 24.49 -1.09 -5.20
CA MET A 272 25.21 -1.25 -3.94
C MET A 272 24.26 -1.61 -2.80
N PRO A 273 24.58 -2.61 -1.96
CA PRO A 273 23.75 -2.99 -0.81
C PRO A 273 23.42 -1.80 0.12
N ASN A 274 24.35 -0.86 0.29
CA ASN A 274 24.19 0.30 1.17
C ASN A 274 23.21 1.37 0.65
N PHE A 275 22.83 1.33 -0.64
CA PHE A 275 21.83 2.25 -1.19
C PHE A 275 20.43 1.97 -0.63
N TRP A 276 20.13 0.70 -0.38
CA TRP A 276 18.83 0.23 0.06
C TRP A 276 18.71 0.09 1.58
N GLY A 277 19.82 0.03 2.30
CA GLY A 277 19.88 -0.46 3.68
C GLY A 277 20.24 0.53 4.78
N LYS A 278 20.36 1.82 4.50
CA LYS A 278 20.64 2.82 5.53
C LYS A 278 19.69 4.00 5.35
N GLY A 279 18.57 3.93 5.98
CA GLY A 279 17.66 5.04 6.26
C GLY A 279 17.26 4.97 7.70
#